data_6bb575f15d64553383c3e736c164946e
#
_entry.id   6bb575f15d64553383c3e736c164946e
#
_cell.length_a   1.000
_cell.length_b   1.000
_cell.length_c   1.000
_cell.angle_alpha   90.00
_cell.angle_beta   90.00
_cell.angle_gamma   90.00
#
_symmetry.space_group_name_H-M   'P 1'
#
loop_
_entity.id
_entity.type
_entity.pdbx_description
1 polymer ?
#
loop_
_entity_poly.entity_id
_entity_poly.type
_entity_poly.pdbx_seq_one_letter_code
_entity_poly.pdbx_strand_id
1 'polypeptide(L)'
;HTLIGAGGAEGTLDAANILKPALARGEIQVIGATTTGEYHRYIEKDAALERRFQPVIVLEPSPEETLEILKGLRPRYEAHHGVIIPDEILELAVKIGIRSLPGRNFPDKAIDLIDEAASRVRLNASLGLPVAEEEDGTPIVTREDVEAVVDSWGGVYVDDKDDEKLMRLEEELRKRVVGQEEAIRALANALRRARVGLGGRTRVAASFLFVGQSGVGKTQLAKALAEVLFGSERALIRFDMSEFQEPHSISKLIGAPPGYVGYEQGGRLTEAVRRQPFSVVLLDEIEKAHPDIYNTFL
;
A
#
# COMPACT_ATOMS: atom_id res chain seq x y z
N HIS A 1 -11.14 17.46 -14.48
CA HIS A 1 -12.15 16.43 -14.80
C HIS A 1 -13.55 16.83 -14.32
N THR A 2 -13.68 17.47 -13.14
CA THR A 2 -14.98 17.94 -12.60
C THR A 2 -15.76 18.86 -13.55
N LEU A 3 -15.07 19.58 -14.43
CA LEU A 3 -15.71 20.42 -15.44
C LEU A 3 -16.36 19.60 -16.58
N ILE A 4 -15.91 18.38 -16.82
CA ILE A 4 -16.37 17.52 -17.93
C ILE A 4 -17.42 16.50 -17.46
N GLY A 5 -17.48 16.21 -16.16
CA GLY A 5 -18.39 15.23 -15.57
C GLY A 5 -19.51 15.82 -14.71
N ALA A 6 -19.61 17.14 -14.59
CA ALA A 6 -20.58 17.80 -13.70
C ALA A 6 -22.06 17.76 -14.22
N GLY A 7 -22.29 17.11 -15.34
CA GLY A 7 -23.61 17.05 -16.02
C GLY A 7 -24.32 15.69 -15.91
N GLY A 8 -24.05 14.88 -14.92
CA GLY A 8 -24.66 13.53 -14.76
C GLY A 8 -26.15 13.51 -14.35
N ALA A 9 -26.82 14.66 -14.19
CA ALA A 9 -28.26 14.75 -14.05
C ALA A 9 -28.85 15.43 -15.31
N GLU A 10 -29.83 14.81 -15.92
CA GLU A 10 -30.55 15.37 -17.05
C GLU A 10 -31.01 16.81 -16.72
N GLY A 11 -30.45 17.80 -17.45
CA GLY A 11 -30.81 19.21 -17.32
C GLY A 11 -29.78 20.17 -16.75
N THR A 12 -28.62 19.73 -16.29
CA THR A 12 -27.54 20.63 -15.91
C THR A 12 -26.65 20.97 -17.10
N LEU A 13 -26.50 22.27 -17.38
CA LEU A 13 -25.57 22.80 -18.39
C LEU A 13 -24.15 22.30 -18.04
N ASP A 14 -23.63 21.41 -18.87
CA ASP A 14 -22.25 20.91 -18.72
C ASP A 14 -21.31 22.10 -18.93
N ALA A 15 -20.56 22.46 -17.87
CA ALA A 15 -19.60 23.58 -17.89
C ALA A 15 -18.57 23.41 -19.03
N ALA A 16 -18.30 22.18 -19.45
CA ALA A 16 -17.47 21.90 -20.61
C ALA A 16 -18.10 22.46 -21.91
N ASN A 17 -19.41 22.37 -22.08
CA ASN A 17 -20.07 22.88 -23.27
C ASN A 17 -20.09 24.42 -23.35
N ILE A 18 -19.98 25.13 -22.21
CA ILE A 18 -19.81 26.58 -22.15
C ILE A 18 -18.37 26.97 -22.50
N LEU A 19 -17.38 26.21 -22.04
CA LEU A 19 -15.97 26.52 -22.27
C LEU A 19 -15.45 26.12 -23.65
N LYS A 20 -15.98 25.03 -24.23
CA LYS A 20 -15.57 24.54 -25.55
C LYS A 20 -15.59 25.62 -26.67
N PRO A 21 -16.61 26.46 -26.80
CA PRO A 21 -16.63 27.53 -27.84
C PRO A 21 -15.54 28.59 -27.59
N ALA A 22 -15.31 29.02 -26.35
CA ALA A 22 -14.33 30.04 -26.03
C ALA A 22 -12.90 29.51 -26.21
N LEU A 23 -12.66 28.24 -25.83
CA LEU A 23 -11.41 27.50 -26.10
C LEU A 23 -11.21 27.34 -27.63
N ALA A 24 -12.29 27.04 -28.36
CA ALA A 24 -12.20 26.85 -29.80
C ALA A 24 -11.82 28.14 -30.55
N ARG A 25 -12.27 29.30 -30.06
CA ARG A 25 -11.91 30.60 -30.62
C ARG A 25 -10.60 31.19 -30.13
N GLY A 26 -9.93 30.52 -29.14
CA GLY A 26 -8.69 31.02 -28.54
C GLY A 26 -8.88 32.25 -27.64
N GLU A 27 -10.13 32.49 -27.19
CA GLU A 27 -10.49 33.63 -26.32
C GLU A 27 -9.95 33.44 -24.88
N ILE A 28 -9.71 32.21 -24.48
CA ILE A 28 -9.19 31.88 -23.16
C ILE A 28 -8.00 30.93 -23.28
N GLN A 29 -7.01 31.12 -22.38
CA GLN A 29 -5.90 30.20 -22.16
C GLN A 29 -6.15 29.48 -20.85
N VAL A 30 -6.07 28.14 -20.88
CA VAL A 30 -6.38 27.29 -19.72
C VAL A 30 -5.26 26.29 -19.50
N ILE A 31 -4.80 26.18 -18.27
CA ILE A 31 -3.99 25.07 -17.81
C ILE A 31 -4.90 24.17 -16.98
N GLY A 32 -5.07 22.93 -17.43
CA GLY A 32 -5.85 21.91 -16.74
C GLY A 32 -4.93 20.89 -16.09
N ALA A 33 -5.28 20.45 -14.88
CA ALA A 33 -4.63 19.33 -14.20
C ALA A 33 -5.64 18.18 -14.03
N THR A 34 -5.19 16.97 -14.33
CA THR A 34 -6.02 15.75 -14.21
C THR A 34 -5.12 14.53 -14.02
N THR A 35 -5.68 13.40 -13.65
CA THR A 35 -4.94 12.14 -13.61
C THR A 35 -4.85 11.51 -15.01
N THR A 36 -3.86 10.65 -15.23
CA THR A 36 -3.70 9.93 -16.50
C THR A 36 -4.95 9.12 -16.86
N GLY A 37 -5.55 8.43 -15.89
CA GLY A 37 -6.76 7.66 -16.11
C GLY A 37 -7.98 8.52 -16.50
N GLU A 38 -8.14 9.69 -15.88
CA GLU A 38 -9.21 10.64 -16.23
C GLU A 38 -8.96 11.33 -17.56
N TYR A 39 -7.70 11.62 -17.90
CA TYR A 39 -7.33 12.12 -19.22
C TYR A 39 -7.79 11.17 -20.33
N HIS A 40 -7.43 9.88 -20.25
CA HIS A 40 -7.85 8.87 -21.21
C HIS A 40 -9.38 8.65 -21.25
N ARG A 41 -10.04 8.79 -20.10
CA ARG A 41 -11.48 8.55 -19.98
C ARG A 41 -12.32 9.69 -20.53
N TYR A 42 -11.91 10.93 -20.31
CA TYR A 42 -12.74 12.12 -20.55
C TYR A 42 -12.19 13.09 -21.59
N ILE A 43 -10.86 13.27 -21.69
CA ILE A 43 -10.26 14.27 -22.58
C ILE A 43 -9.93 13.65 -23.94
N GLU A 44 -9.23 12.54 -23.97
CA GLU A 44 -8.77 11.88 -25.19
C GLU A 44 -9.95 11.39 -26.06
N LYS A 45 -11.07 11.04 -25.47
CA LYS A 45 -12.29 10.64 -26.18
C LYS A 45 -13.08 11.80 -26.75
N ASP A 46 -12.80 13.04 -26.36
CA ASP A 46 -13.47 14.25 -26.84
C ASP A 46 -12.56 14.96 -27.85
N ALA A 47 -12.81 14.73 -29.14
CA ALA A 47 -12.02 15.29 -30.23
C ALA A 47 -11.93 16.85 -30.23
N ALA A 48 -12.86 17.55 -29.57
CA ALA A 48 -12.80 19.00 -29.44
C ALA A 48 -11.80 19.45 -28.37
N LEU A 49 -11.66 18.67 -27.28
CA LEU A 49 -10.72 18.93 -26.19
C LEU A 49 -9.34 18.41 -26.56
N GLU A 50 -9.21 17.20 -27.09
CA GLU A 50 -7.95 16.58 -27.49
C GLU A 50 -7.12 17.51 -28.41
N ARG A 51 -7.76 18.14 -29.39
CA ARG A 51 -7.07 19.06 -30.30
C ARG A 51 -6.64 20.40 -29.70
N ARG A 52 -7.08 20.70 -28.46
CA ARG A 52 -6.86 22.01 -27.81
C ARG A 52 -5.95 21.92 -26.60
N PHE A 53 -5.89 20.77 -25.98
CA PHE A 53 -5.01 20.53 -24.85
C PHE A 53 -3.81 19.68 -25.28
N GLN A 54 -2.62 20.26 -25.21
CA GLN A 54 -1.40 19.49 -25.36
C GLN A 54 -1.10 18.78 -24.03
N PRO A 55 -1.05 17.43 -24.01
CA PRO A 55 -0.74 16.72 -22.77
C PRO A 55 0.70 16.96 -22.36
N VAL A 56 0.90 17.32 -21.10
CA VAL A 56 2.19 17.39 -20.44
C VAL A 56 2.16 16.36 -19.31
N ILE A 57 2.90 15.27 -19.48
CA ILE A 57 2.95 14.19 -18.49
C ILE A 57 3.90 14.62 -17.37
N VAL A 58 3.37 14.66 -16.14
CA VAL A 58 4.14 14.90 -14.92
C VAL A 58 4.26 13.56 -14.22
N LEU A 59 5.47 13.03 -14.15
CA LEU A 59 5.76 11.74 -13.54
C LEU A 59 5.90 11.87 -12.02
N GLU A 60 5.71 10.75 -11.32
CA GLU A 60 6.02 10.63 -9.90
C GLU A 60 7.53 10.85 -9.69
N PRO A 61 7.94 11.67 -8.71
CA PRO A 61 9.35 11.88 -8.43
C PRO A 61 10.03 10.59 -7.92
N SER A 62 11.32 10.48 -8.21
CA SER A 62 12.14 9.40 -7.67
C SER A 62 12.26 9.50 -6.14
N PRO A 63 12.69 8.44 -5.45
CA PRO A 63 12.97 8.50 -4.02
C PRO A 63 13.99 9.58 -3.64
N GLU A 64 15.01 9.77 -4.45
CA GLU A 64 16.05 10.77 -4.26
C GLU A 64 15.48 12.19 -4.42
N GLU A 65 14.72 12.42 -5.49
CA GLU A 65 14.01 13.70 -5.70
C GLU A 65 12.99 13.97 -4.59
N THR A 66 12.30 12.94 -4.11
CA THR A 66 11.37 13.05 -2.97
C THR A 66 12.09 13.48 -1.71
N LEU A 67 13.27 12.94 -1.41
CA LEU A 67 14.07 13.34 -0.26
C LEU A 67 14.46 14.83 -0.34
N GLU A 68 14.86 15.31 -1.52
CA GLU A 68 15.17 16.72 -1.72
C GLU A 68 13.93 17.63 -1.55
N ILE A 69 12.77 17.17 -2.01
CA ILE A 69 11.49 17.86 -1.77
C ILE A 69 11.20 17.95 -0.26
N LEU A 70 11.35 16.86 0.48
CA LEU A 70 11.14 16.83 1.93
C LEU A 70 12.10 17.76 2.66
N LYS A 71 13.39 17.78 2.31
CA LYS A 71 14.37 18.71 2.86
C LYS A 71 13.97 20.16 2.62
N GLY A 72 13.46 20.48 1.45
CA GLY A 72 12.97 21.82 1.12
C GLY A 72 11.71 22.21 1.91
N LEU A 73 10.85 21.25 2.24
CA LEU A 73 9.61 21.47 2.99
C LEU A 73 9.82 21.47 4.51
N ARG A 74 10.84 20.78 5.01
CA ARG A 74 11.15 20.60 6.44
C ARG A 74 11.03 21.88 7.27
N PRO A 75 11.66 23.01 6.92
CA PRO A 75 11.60 24.21 7.77
C PRO A 75 10.17 24.73 7.99
N ARG A 76 9.28 24.50 7.03
CA ARG A 76 7.88 24.90 7.15
C ARG A 76 7.10 23.99 8.11
N TYR A 77 7.35 22.68 8.07
CA TYR A 77 6.72 21.70 8.97
C TYR A 77 7.26 21.84 10.40
N GLU A 78 8.56 22.01 10.57
CA GLU A 78 9.19 22.30 11.86
C GLU A 78 8.61 23.55 12.50
N ALA A 79 8.51 24.65 11.75
CA ALA A 79 7.91 25.89 12.24
C ALA A 79 6.42 25.76 12.55
N HIS A 80 5.68 24.96 11.76
CA HIS A 80 4.24 24.77 11.97
C HIS A 80 3.93 23.93 13.20
N HIS A 81 4.67 22.84 13.40
CA HIS A 81 4.44 21.92 14.50
C HIS A 81 5.26 22.26 15.76
N GLY A 82 6.29 23.08 15.65
CA GLY A 82 7.20 23.41 16.76
C GLY A 82 8.03 22.19 17.18
N VAL A 83 8.52 21.43 16.23
CA VAL A 83 9.30 20.21 16.44
C VAL A 83 10.53 20.21 15.53
N ILE A 84 11.53 19.41 15.85
CA ILE A 84 12.70 19.15 15.00
C ILE A 84 12.48 17.87 14.22
N ILE A 85 12.79 17.87 12.93
CA ILE A 85 12.70 16.73 12.04
C ILE A 85 14.10 16.39 11.51
N PRO A 86 14.81 15.41 12.10
CA PRO A 86 16.16 15.01 11.65
C PRO A 86 16.17 14.48 10.22
N ASP A 87 17.33 14.61 9.53
CA ASP A 87 17.51 14.07 8.18
C ASP A 87 17.22 12.58 8.11
N GLU A 88 17.58 11.81 9.13
CA GLU A 88 17.30 10.38 9.25
C GLU A 88 15.81 10.06 9.17
N ILE A 89 14.97 10.93 9.69
CA ILE A 89 13.50 10.77 9.66
C ILE A 89 12.96 11.03 8.26
N LEU A 90 13.52 11.98 7.53
CA LEU A 90 13.15 12.22 6.13
C LEU A 90 13.52 11.00 5.25
N GLU A 91 14.73 10.46 5.42
CA GLU A 91 15.17 9.24 4.73
C GLU A 91 14.29 8.05 5.10
N LEU A 92 13.94 7.92 6.38
CA LEU A 92 13.04 6.87 6.87
C LEU A 92 11.66 6.98 6.23
N ALA A 93 11.09 8.19 6.15
CA ALA A 93 9.78 8.41 5.54
C ALA A 93 9.76 8.01 4.06
N VAL A 94 10.80 8.33 3.29
CA VAL A 94 10.94 7.88 1.91
C VAL A 94 11.05 6.36 1.83
N LYS A 95 11.89 5.73 2.67
CA LYS A 95 12.09 4.29 2.73
C LYS A 95 10.79 3.54 3.05
N ILE A 96 10.03 4.02 4.03
CA ILE A 96 8.72 3.50 4.40
C ILE A 96 7.72 3.71 3.25
N GLY A 97 7.71 4.88 2.64
CA GLY A 97 6.85 5.19 1.50
C GLY A 97 7.01 4.21 0.34
N ILE A 98 8.23 3.74 0.07
CA ILE A 98 8.51 2.72 -0.96
C ILE A 98 7.92 1.36 -0.56
N ARG A 99 8.06 0.98 0.72
CA ARG A 99 7.81 -0.39 1.20
C ARG A 99 6.39 -0.61 1.74
N SER A 100 5.90 0.34 2.51
CA SER A 100 4.72 0.12 3.37
C SER A 100 3.45 0.83 2.93
N LEU A 101 3.51 1.74 1.95
CA LEU A 101 2.40 2.56 1.51
C LEU A 101 2.12 2.43 0.00
N PRO A 102 1.77 1.24 -0.48
CA PRO A 102 1.35 1.07 -1.87
C PRO A 102 -0.04 1.70 -2.07
N GLY A 103 -0.25 2.26 -3.25
CA GLY A 103 -1.53 2.92 -3.59
C GLY A 103 -1.58 4.41 -3.28
N ARG A 104 -0.54 4.97 -2.68
CA ARG A 104 -0.27 6.41 -2.61
C ARG A 104 1.00 6.73 -3.41
N ASN A 105 1.07 7.90 -4.00
CA ASN A 105 2.21 8.34 -4.84
C ASN A 105 3.15 9.25 -4.06
N PHE A 106 4.40 9.29 -4.47
CA PHE A 106 5.34 10.31 -4.04
C PHE A 106 5.02 11.65 -4.75
N PRO A 107 5.29 12.80 -4.10
CA PRO A 107 5.86 12.95 -2.76
C PRO A 107 4.83 12.87 -1.62
N ASP A 108 3.52 12.91 -1.92
CA ASP A 108 2.44 13.08 -0.95
C ASP A 108 2.49 12.08 0.20
N LYS A 109 2.70 10.79 -0.08
CA LYS A 109 2.77 9.76 0.96
C LYS A 109 3.88 9.97 1.99
N ALA A 110 5.02 10.53 1.56
CA ALA A 110 6.13 10.83 2.46
C ALA A 110 5.90 12.13 3.22
N ILE A 111 5.27 13.12 2.58
CA ILE A 111 4.86 14.38 3.20
C ILE A 111 3.82 14.12 4.29
N ASP A 112 2.75 13.36 3.97
CA ASP A 112 1.70 13.00 4.93
C ASP A 112 2.28 12.29 6.15
N LEU A 113 3.23 11.38 5.92
CA LEU A 113 3.87 10.61 7.00
C LEU A 113 4.65 11.52 7.96
N ILE A 114 5.41 12.47 7.43
CA ILE A 114 6.16 13.45 8.21
C ILE A 114 5.21 14.40 8.95
N ASP A 115 4.19 14.90 8.27
CA ASP A 115 3.20 15.83 8.85
C ASP A 115 2.46 15.19 10.02
N GLU A 116 2.00 13.94 9.87
CA GLU A 116 1.28 13.24 10.92
C GLU A 116 2.20 12.85 12.09
N ALA A 117 3.45 12.43 11.82
CA ALA A 117 4.43 12.15 12.87
C ALA A 117 4.76 13.42 13.68
N ALA A 118 5.01 14.54 13.01
CA ALA A 118 5.25 15.83 13.66
C ALA A 118 4.04 16.32 14.47
N SER A 119 2.83 16.16 13.93
CA SER A 119 1.58 16.48 14.62
C SER A 119 1.40 15.66 15.89
N ARG A 120 1.72 14.34 15.82
CA ARG A 120 1.65 13.43 16.97
C ARG A 120 2.61 13.85 18.07
N VAL A 121 3.86 14.14 17.73
CA VAL A 121 4.89 14.61 18.70
C VAL A 121 4.44 15.90 19.38
N ARG A 122 3.97 16.88 18.60
CA ARG A 122 3.41 18.13 19.14
C ARG A 122 2.25 17.89 20.11
N LEU A 123 1.33 17.00 19.74
CA LEU A 123 0.18 16.67 20.58
C LEU A 123 0.64 16.02 21.89
N ASN A 124 1.53 15.04 21.83
CA ASN A 124 2.09 14.38 23.01
C ASN A 124 2.79 15.37 23.94
N ALA A 125 3.63 16.23 23.39
CA ALA A 125 4.30 17.30 24.16
C ALA A 125 3.28 18.23 24.85
N SER A 126 2.24 18.63 24.13
CA SER A 126 1.19 19.52 24.67
C SER A 126 0.38 18.86 25.80
N LEU A 127 0.28 17.55 25.81
CA LEU A 127 -0.39 16.75 26.84
C LEU A 127 0.53 16.37 28.01
N GLY A 128 1.80 16.78 27.97
CA GLY A 128 2.81 16.42 28.98
C GLY A 128 3.20 14.93 28.95
N LEU A 129 2.96 14.26 27.81
CA LEU A 129 3.42 12.88 27.60
C LEU A 129 4.91 12.88 27.25
N PRO A 130 5.64 11.79 27.57
CA PRO A 130 7.05 11.69 27.22
C PRO A 130 7.28 11.83 25.71
N VAL A 131 8.16 12.75 25.32
CA VAL A 131 8.65 12.92 23.95
C VAL A 131 10.18 13.05 23.99
N ALA A 132 10.84 12.74 22.88
CA ALA A 132 12.26 13.07 22.75
C ALA A 132 12.41 14.59 22.58
N GLU A 133 13.42 15.18 23.21
CA GLU A 133 13.68 16.63 23.19
C GLU A 133 15.15 16.91 22.96
N GLU A 134 15.45 18.03 22.31
CA GLU A 134 16.79 18.62 22.28
C GLU A 134 17.15 19.26 23.62
N GLU A 135 18.42 19.70 23.78
CA GLU A 135 18.91 20.36 24.99
C GLU A 135 18.13 21.64 25.35
N ASP A 136 17.50 22.27 24.38
CA ASP A 136 16.67 23.47 24.55
C ASP A 136 15.20 23.17 24.89
N GLY A 137 14.83 21.90 24.99
CA GLY A 137 13.47 21.43 25.25
C GLY A 137 12.56 21.39 24.02
N THR A 138 13.09 21.55 22.81
CA THR A 138 12.31 21.42 21.58
C THR A 138 12.05 19.94 21.26
N PRO A 139 10.79 19.51 21.07
CA PRO A 139 10.47 18.12 20.75
C PRO A 139 11.07 17.68 19.42
N ILE A 140 11.54 16.43 19.38
CA ILE A 140 12.14 15.82 18.19
C ILE A 140 11.24 14.68 17.70
N VAL A 141 11.03 14.61 16.38
CA VAL A 141 10.37 13.47 15.75
C VAL A 141 11.32 12.29 15.72
N THR A 142 10.89 11.17 16.28
CA THR A 142 11.67 9.93 16.36
C THR A 142 11.19 8.89 15.34
N ARG A 143 11.98 7.82 15.21
CA ARG A 143 11.61 6.64 14.42
C ARG A 143 10.30 6.04 14.92
N GLU A 144 10.14 5.91 16.23
CA GLU A 144 8.97 5.32 16.88
C GLU A 144 7.69 6.10 16.58
N ASP A 145 7.78 7.43 16.46
CA ASP A 145 6.65 8.26 16.08
C ASP A 145 6.20 7.99 14.66
N VAL A 146 7.15 7.85 13.72
CA VAL A 146 6.87 7.52 12.33
C VAL A 146 6.28 6.10 12.20
N GLU A 147 6.84 5.12 12.92
CA GLU A 147 6.34 3.75 12.96
C GLU A 147 4.91 3.68 13.49
N ALA A 148 4.62 4.41 14.56
CA ALA A 148 3.27 4.48 15.13
C ALA A 148 2.23 5.10 14.18
N VAL A 149 2.63 6.03 13.32
CA VAL A 149 1.76 6.55 12.26
C VAL A 149 1.48 5.47 11.22
N VAL A 150 2.51 4.75 10.76
CA VAL A 150 2.35 3.65 9.79
C VAL A 150 1.40 2.59 10.34
N ASP A 151 1.55 2.20 11.60
CA ASP A 151 0.66 1.25 12.28
C ASP A 151 -0.79 1.76 12.33
N SER A 152 -0.99 3.05 12.60
CA SER A 152 -2.32 3.67 12.62
C SER A 152 -3.00 3.65 11.25
N TRP A 153 -2.23 3.73 10.19
CA TRP A 153 -2.72 3.62 8.81
C TRP A 153 -2.98 2.17 8.35
N GLY A 154 -2.73 1.20 9.22
CA GLY A 154 -2.83 -0.22 8.90
C GLY A 154 -1.70 -0.71 7.99
N GLY A 155 -0.63 0.06 7.88
CA GLY A 155 0.61 -0.33 7.23
C GLY A 155 1.39 -1.31 8.09
N VAL A 156 2.17 -2.17 7.46
CA VAL A 156 3.13 -3.02 8.17
C VAL A 156 4.51 -2.41 7.97
N TYR A 157 5.12 -2.00 9.06
CA TYR A 157 6.50 -1.55 9.03
C TYR A 157 7.44 -2.76 8.90
N VAL A 158 8.19 -2.81 7.80
CA VAL A 158 9.19 -3.85 7.54
C VAL A 158 10.58 -3.26 7.79
N ASP A 159 11.19 -3.61 8.91
CA ASP A 159 12.54 -3.14 9.29
C ASP A 159 13.65 -3.91 8.54
N ASP A 160 14.84 -3.29 8.47
CA ASP A 160 16.07 -3.97 8.03
C ASP A 160 16.50 -5.11 8.98
N LYS A 161 15.92 -5.16 10.19
CA LYS A 161 16.05 -6.26 11.15
C LYS A 161 15.28 -7.53 10.80
N ASP A 162 14.63 -7.58 9.63
CA ASP A 162 13.91 -8.78 9.18
C ASP A 162 14.82 -10.00 9.05
N ASP A 163 16.11 -9.81 8.81
CA ASP A 163 17.08 -10.90 8.80
C ASP A 163 17.27 -11.50 10.20
N GLU A 164 17.25 -10.69 11.26
CA GLU A 164 17.28 -11.20 12.66
C GLU A 164 15.98 -11.93 13.01
N LYS A 165 14.83 -11.41 12.58
CA LYS A 165 13.53 -12.08 12.78
C LYS A 165 13.49 -13.44 12.08
N LEU A 166 14.03 -13.53 10.85
CA LEU A 166 14.11 -14.79 10.11
C LEU A 166 15.06 -15.79 10.80
N MET A 167 16.14 -15.32 11.42
CA MET A 167 17.04 -16.18 12.20
C MET A 167 16.33 -16.76 13.43
N ARG A 168 15.49 -15.98 14.10
CA ARG A 168 14.73 -16.38 15.29
C ARG A 168 13.34 -16.93 14.98
N LEU A 169 12.98 -17.05 13.71
CA LEU A 169 11.62 -17.41 13.27
C LEU A 169 11.12 -18.71 13.92
N GLU A 170 11.95 -19.74 14.01
CA GLU A 170 11.58 -21.01 14.64
C GLU A 170 11.23 -20.85 16.13
N GLU A 171 12.02 -20.08 16.86
CA GLU A 171 11.80 -19.83 18.29
C GLU A 171 10.51 -19.05 18.53
N GLU A 172 10.27 -18.04 17.72
CA GLU A 172 9.06 -17.21 17.82
C GLU A 172 7.79 -17.98 17.43
N LEU A 173 7.86 -18.82 16.39
CA LEU A 173 6.74 -19.67 16.01
C LEU A 173 6.43 -20.73 17.08
N ARG A 174 7.46 -21.32 17.74
CA ARG A 174 7.29 -22.30 18.83
C ARG A 174 6.56 -21.72 20.04
N LYS A 175 6.71 -20.44 20.33
CA LYS A 175 5.97 -19.78 21.41
C LYS A 175 4.47 -19.75 21.18
N ARG A 176 4.03 -19.78 19.90
CA ARG A 176 2.64 -19.61 19.45
C ARG A 176 1.98 -20.92 19.00
N VAL A 177 2.78 -21.83 18.48
CA VAL A 177 2.29 -23.10 17.92
C VAL A 177 3.02 -24.25 18.60
N VAL A 178 2.28 -25.06 19.32
CA VAL A 178 2.80 -26.21 20.07
C VAL A 178 2.69 -27.47 19.23
N GLY A 179 3.77 -28.26 19.17
CA GLY A 179 3.74 -29.63 18.65
C GLY A 179 3.85 -29.77 17.13
N GLN A 180 4.22 -28.74 16.36
CA GLN A 180 4.39 -28.79 14.89
C GLN A 180 5.86 -28.51 14.48
N GLU A 181 6.82 -29.15 15.14
CA GLU A 181 8.25 -28.89 15.00
C GLU A 181 8.78 -29.05 13.58
N GLU A 182 8.37 -30.10 12.86
CA GLU A 182 8.82 -30.35 11.50
C GLU A 182 8.27 -29.29 10.53
N ALA A 183 7.00 -28.92 10.70
CA ALA A 183 6.35 -27.90 9.87
C ALA A 183 7.00 -26.52 10.10
N ILE A 184 7.25 -26.14 11.36
CA ILE A 184 7.92 -24.90 11.73
C ILE A 184 9.33 -24.84 11.13
N ARG A 185 10.11 -25.91 11.26
CA ARG A 185 11.47 -25.98 10.71
C ARG A 185 11.48 -25.91 9.18
N ALA A 186 10.57 -26.66 8.51
CA ALA A 186 10.47 -26.63 7.06
C ALA A 186 10.12 -25.25 6.53
N LEU A 187 9.17 -24.55 7.18
CA LEU A 187 8.73 -23.21 6.86
C LEU A 187 9.86 -22.19 7.05
N ALA A 188 10.54 -22.20 8.19
CA ALA A 188 11.64 -21.28 8.48
C ALA A 188 12.81 -21.47 7.49
N ASN A 189 13.17 -22.71 7.18
CA ASN A 189 14.23 -23.00 6.22
C ASN A 189 13.87 -22.56 4.79
N ALA A 190 12.62 -22.70 4.39
CA ALA A 190 12.19 -22.26 3.07
C ALA A 190 12.21 -20.74 2.96
N LEU A 191 11.74 -20.01 3.97
CA LEU A 191 11.78 -18.54 4.02
C LEU A 191 13.22 -18.00 4.03
N ARG A 192 14.13 -18.60 4.82
CA ARG A 192 15.55 -18.23 4.81
C ARG A 192 16.18 -18.43 3.44
N ARG A 193 15.91 -19.56 2.77
CA ARG A 193 16.39 -19.81 1.39
C ARG A 193 15.84 -18.82 0.39
N ALA A 194 14.56 -18.51 0.48
CA ALA A 194 13.91 -17.53 -0.40
C ALA A 194 14.56 -16.15 -0.24
N ARG A 195 14.90 -15.74 0.97
CA ARG A 195 15.57 -14.46 1.25
C ARG A 195 16.97 -14.38 0.63
N VAL A 196 17.75 -15.44 0.75
CA VAL A 196 19.12 -15.52 0.20
C VAL A 196 19.12 -15.60 -1.34
N GLY A 197 18.11 -16.25 -1.94
CA GLY A 197 18.02 -16.46 -3.39
C GLY A 197 17.43 -15.30 -4.18
N LEU A 198 16.80 -14.32 -3.52
CA LEU A 198 16.10 -13.22 -4.18
C LEU A 198 16.98 -11.99 -4.34
N GLY A 199 17.85 -11.98 -5.32
CA GLY A 199 18.53 -10.77 -5.81
C GLY A 199 17.59 -9.74 -6.47
N GLY A 200 16.26 -9.85 -6.32
CA GLY A 200 15.26 -8.94 -6.88
C GLY A 200 13.98 -8.90 -6.05
N ARG A 201 13.58 -7.72 -5.64
CA ARG A 201 12.53 -7.37 -4.66
C ARG A 201 11.06 -7.57 -5.10
N THR A 202 10.78 -8.27 -6.20
CA THR A 202 9.45 -8.28 -6.84
C THR A 202 8.73 -9.62 -6.88
N ARG A 203 9.18 -10.63 -6.10
CA ARG A 203 8.56 -11.97 -6.13
C ARG A 203 7.97 -12.35 -4.78
N VAL A 204 6.93 -13.20 -4.82
CA VAL A 204 6.40 -13.91 -3.66
C VAL A 204 7.55 -14.57 -2.91
N ALA A 205 7.67 -14.30 -1.62
CA ALA A 205 8.79 -14.79 -0.82
C ALA A 205 8.85 -16.33 -0.78
N ALA A 206 7.69 -16.98 -0.62
CA ALA A 206 7.54 -18.43 -0.70
C ALA A 206 6.07 -18.81 -0.83
N SER A 207 5.81 -20.01 -1.40
CA SER A 207 4.49 -20.65 -1.43
C SER A 207 4.55 -21.95 -0.67
N PHE A 208 3.54 -22.20 0.18
CA PHE A 208 3.46 -23.39 1.04
C PHE A 208 2.12 -24.06 0.88
N LEU A 209 2.12 -25.38 0.92
CA LEU A 209 0.92 -26.19 1.04
C LEU A 209 0.93 -26.89 2.40
N PHE A 210 0.03 -26.50 3.30
CA PHE A 210 -0.13 -27.15 4.60
C PHE A 210 -1.05 -28.37 4.47
N VAL A 211 -0.49 -29.55 4.58
CA VAL A 211 -1.22 -30.81 4.47
C VAL A 211 -1.37 -31.44 5.85
N GLY A 212 -2.59 -31.79 6.23
CA GLY A 212 -2.87 -32.42 7.52
C GLY A 212 -4.37 -32.50 7.80
N GLN A 213 -4.77 -33.28 8.81
CA GLN A 213 -6.15 -33.45 9.22
C GLN A 213 -6.78 -32.11 9.67
N SER A 214 -8.11 -32.07 9.75
CA SER A 214 -8.80 -30.89 10.29
C SER A 214 -8.45 -30.70 11.77
N GLY A 215 -8.31 -29.43 12.20
CA GLY A 215 -8.04 -29.10 13.61
C GLY A 215 -6.59 -29.22 14.08
N VAL A 216 -5.64 -29.65 13.22
CA VAL A 216 -4.21 -29.82 13.62
C VAL A 216 -3.40 -28.53 13.71
N GLY A 217 -4.00 -27.36 13.47
CA GLY A 217 -3.35 -26.06 13.65
C GLY A 217 -2.83 -25.39 12.35
N LYS A 218 -3.24 -25.82 11.14
CA LYS A 218 -2.80 -25.21 9.86
C LYS A 218 -3.05 -23.71 9.81
N THR A 219 -4.27 -23.29 10.10
CA THR A 219 -4.67 -21.86 10.11
C THR A 219 -3.96 -21.10 11.23
N GLN A 220 -3.74 -21.75 12.39
CA GLN A 220 -3.02 -21.12 13.50
C GLN A 220 -1.54 -20.89 13.14
N LEU A 221 -0.91 -21.80 12.43
CA LEU A 221 0.47 -21.63 11.93
C LEU A 221 0.57 -20.44 10.96
N ALA A 222 -0.42 -20.28 10.06
CA ALA A 222 -0.46 -19.13 9.16
C ALA A 222 -0.64 -17.80 9.90
N LYS A 223 -1.49 -17.74 10.94
CA LYS A 223 -1.64 -16.57 11.80
C LYS A 223 -0.36 -16.23 12.55
N ALA A 224 0.25 -17.23 13.19
CA ALA A 224 1.52 -17.07 13.88
C ALA A 224 2.63 -16.57 12.94
N LEU A 225 2.65 -17.08 11.71
CA LEU A 225 3.59 -16.62 10.68
C LEU A 225 3.38 -15.14 10.33
N ALA A 226 2.15 -14.72 10.10
CA ALA A 226 1.83 -13.32 9.82
C ALA A 226 2.26 -12.40 10.96
N GLU A 227 1.98 -12.80 12.20
CA GLU A 227 2.35 -12.04 13.39
C GLU A 227 3.87 -11.94 13.57
N VAL A 228 4.62 -13.04 13.37
CA VAL A 228 6.07 -13.03 13.53
C VAL A 228 6.77 -12.26 12.42
N LEU A 229 6.34 -12.42 11.16
CA LEU A 229 6.97 -11.74 10.03
C LEU A 229 6.62 -10.26 9.97
N PHE A 230 5.36 -9.92 10.26
CA PHE A 230 4.82 -8.58 9.99
C PHE A 230 4.31 -7.87 11.25
N GLY A 231 4.53 -8.43 12.44
CA GLY A 231 4.21 -7.80 13.72
C GLY A 231 2.71 -7.83 14.10
N SER A 232 1.84 -8.36 13.27
CA SER A 232 0.40 -8.39 13.53
C SER A 232 -0.30 -9.57 12.86
N GLU A 233 -1.23 -10.22 13.57
CA GLU A 233 -2.15 -11.19 12.95
C GLU A 233 -3.01 -10.57 11.83
N ARG A 234 -3.21 -9.25 11.83
CA ARG A 234 -3.95 -8.54 10.77
C ARG A 234 -3.23 -8.57 9.43
N ALA A 235 -1.93 -8.90 9.42
CA ALA A 235 -1.18 -9.14 8.19
C ALA A 235 -1.54 -10.48 7.51
N LEU A 236 -2.51 -11.24 8.04
CA LEU A 236 -3.08 -12.42 7.39
C LEU A 236 -4.30 -12.04 6.57
N ILE A 237 -4.19 -12.17 5.26
CA ILE A 237 -5.32 -12.09 4.33
C ILE A 237 -5.85 -13.51 4.13
N ARG A 238 -7.05 -13.80 4.64
CA ARG A 238 -7.67 -15.12 4.55
C ARG A 238 -8.78 -15.13 3.52
N PHE A 239 -8.75 -16.12 2.62
CA PHE A 239 -9.83 -16.47 1.71
C PHE A 239 -10.31 -17.87 2.01
N ASP A 240 -11.61 -18.02 2.29
CA ASP A 240 -12.27 -19.31 2.36
C ASP A 240 -12.61 -19.75 0.93
N MET A 241 -11.92 -20.78 0.46
CA MET A 241 -12.05 -21.22 -0.92
C MET A 241 -13.38 -21.94 -1.19
N SER A 242 -14.15 -22.25 -0.15
CA SER A 242 -15.52 -22.74 -0.33
C SER A 242 -16.48 -21.68 -0.93
N GLU A 243 -16.14 -20.39 -0.85
CA GLU A 243 -16.87 -19.32 -1.54
C GLU A 243 -16.61 -19.28 -3.06
N PHE A 244 -15.62 -20.03 -3.54
CA PHE A 244 -15.11 -19.98 -4.92
C PHE A 244 -15.26 -21.34 -5.65
N GLN A 245 -16.36 -22.03 -5.44
CA GLN A 245 -16.66 -23.33 -6.07
C GLN A 245 -17.16 -23.22 -7.52
N GLU A 246 -17.68 -22.05 -7.91
CA GLU A 246 -18.23 -21.81 -9.23
C GLU A 246 -17.20 -21.26 -10.21
N PRO A 247 -17.27 -21.58 -11.53
CA PRO A 247 -16.34 -21.06 -12.54
C PRO A 247 -16.26 -19.52 -12.58
N HIS A 248 -17.38 -18.85 -12.37
CA HIS A 248 -17.44 -17.38 -12.38
C HIS A 248 -16.77 -16.73 -11.15
N SER A 249 -16.45 -17.50 -10.12
CA SER A 249 -15.81 -17.02 -8.91
C SER A 249 -14.36 -16.57 -9.13
N ILE A 250 -13.70 -17.04 -10.21
CA ILE A 250 -12.36 -16.60 -10.60
C ILE A 250 -12.32 -15.09 -10.80
N SER A 251 -13.30 -14.56 -11.54
CA SER A 251 -13.39 -13.10 -11.78
C SER A 251 -13.60 -12.30 -10.51
N LYS A 252 -14.27 -12.86 -9.50
CA LYS A 252 -14.41 -12.23 -8.17
C LYS A 252 -13.09 -12.24 -7.41
N LEU A 253 -12.26 -13.28 -7.59
CA LEU A 253 -11.00 -13.43 -6.87
C LEU A 253 -9.89 -12.55 -7.45
N ILE A 254 -9.66 -12.59 -8.77
CA ILE A 254 -8.54 -11.90 -9.45
C ILE A 254 -8.96 -10.70 -10.28
N GLY A 255 -10.26 -10.50 -10.52
CA GLY A 255 -10.81 -9.46 -11.39
C GLY A 255 -11.26 -9.98 -12.75
N ALA A 256 -12.12 -9.20 -13.41
CA ALA A 256 -12.58 -9.53 -14.76
C ALA A 256 -11.50 -9.18 -15.81
N PRO A 257 -11.39 -9.96 -16.90
CA PRO A 257 -10.50 -9.62 -18.01
C PRO A 257 -10.90 -8.28 -18.68
N PRO A 258 -9.95 -7.61 -19.36
CA PRO A 258 -10.26 -6.40 -20.12
C PRO A 258 -11.43 -6.60 -21.08
N GLY A 259 -12.40 -5.67 -21.06
CA GLY A 259 -13.59 -5.71 -21.93
C GLY A 259 -14.82 -6.39 -21.34
N TYR A 260 -14.73 -6.99 -20.16
CA TYR A 260 -15.88 -7.58 -19.47
C TYR A 260 -16.46 -6.61 -18.43
N VAL A 261 -17.78 -6.75 -18.16
CA VAL A 261 -18.47 -5.98 -17.12
C VAL A 261 -17.82 -6.25 -15.77
N GLY A 262 -17.41 -5.18 -15.04
CA GLY A 262 -16.73 -5.30 -13.76
C GLY A 262 -15.19 -5.24 -13.82
N TYR A 263 -14.58 -5.04 -15.00
CA TYR A 263 -13.12 -4.88 -15.14
C TYR A 263 -12.53 -3.76 -14.25
N GLU A 264 -13.28 -2.67 -14.05
CA GLU A 264 -12.85 -1.54 -13.19
C GLU A 264 -12.87 -1.87 -11.69
N GLN A 265 -13.51 -2.96 -11.29
CA GLN A 265 -13.72 -3.32 -9.87
C GLN A 265 -12.67 -4.30 -9.39
N GLY A 266 -11.49 -4.41 -9.85
CA GLY A 266 -10.45 -5.31 -9.34
C GLY A 266 -10.92 -6.62 -8.68
N GLY A 267 -10.07 -7.61 -8.53
CA GLY A 267 -10.43 -8.84 -7.80
C GLY A 267 -10.23 -8.70 -6.29
N ARG A 268 -10.97 -9.45 -5.49
CA ARG A 268 -10.86 -9.42 -4.01
C ARG A 268 -9.43 -9.71 -3.53
N LEU A 269 -8.74 -10.66 -4.16
CA LEU A 269 -7.35 -11.00 -3.84
C LEU A 269 -6.40 -9.90 -4.29
N THR A 270 -6.52 -9.44 -5.52
CA THR A 270 -5.64 -8.40 -6.07
C THR A 270 -5.77 -7.09 -5.32
N GLU A 271 -7.00 -6.69 -4.96
CA GLU A 271 -7.23 -5.50 -4.15
C GLU A 271 -6.73 -5.66 -2.71
N ALA A 272 -6.93 -6.82 -2.08
CA ALA A 272 -6.45 -7.07 -0.73
C ALA A 272 -4.91 -7.01 -0.66
N VAL A 273 -4.22 -7.67 -1.59
CA VAL A 273 -2.75 -7.64 -1.68
C VAL A 273 -2.24 -6.25 -2.07
N ARG A 274 -2.95 -5.53 -2.94
CA ARG A 274 -2.60 -4.15 -3.29
C ARG A 274 -2.68 -3.20 -2.10
N ARG A 275 -3.69 -3.39 -1.22
CA ARG A 275 -3.83 -2.60 0.02
C ARG A 275 -2.81 -3.00 1.07
N GLN A 276 -2.46 -4.29 1.13
CA GLN A 276 -1.57 -4.85 2.13
C GLN A 276 -0.54 -5.81 1.50
N PRO A 277 0.50 -5.27 0.82
CA PRO A 277 1.49 -6.08 0.08
C PRO A 277 2.37 -6.94 0.98
N PHE A 278 2.63 -6.47 2.21
CA PHE A 278 3.36 -7.24 3.22
C PHE A 278 2.35 -8.04 4.05
N SER A 279 1.98 -9.21 3.53
CA SER A 279 0.97 -10.05 4.14
C SER A 279 1.24 -11.52 3.86
N VAL A 280 0.68 -12.36 4.70
CA VAL A 280 0.52 -13.79 4.42
C VAL A 280 -0.87 -13.98 3.80
N VAL A 281 -0.93 -14.52 2.60
CA VAL A 281 -2.20 -14.90 1.97
C VAL A 281 -2.48 -16.35 2.28
N LEU A 282 -3.57 -16.60 2.99
CA LEU A 282 -4.06 -17.95 3.30
C LEU A 282 -5.28 -18.27 2.43
N LEU A 283 -5.12 -19.27 1.58
CA LEU A 283 -6.21 -19.90 0.85
C LEU A 283 -6.66 -21.11 1.67
N ASP A 284 -7.67 -20.92 2.49
CA ASP A 284 -8.17 -21.99 3.38
C ASP A 284 -9.14 -22.89 2.64
N GLU A 285 -9.12 -24.21 2.94
CA GLU A 285 -9.93 -25.23 2.28
C GLU A 285 -9.79 -25.22 0.75
N ILE A 286 -8.55 -25.12 0.29
CA ILE A 286 -8.20 -24.97 -1.14
C ILE A 286 -8.81 -26.07 -2.02
N GLU A 287 -9.01 -27.28 -1.48
CA GLU A 287 -9.62 -28.41 -2.15
C GLU A 287 -11.08 -28.21 -2.55
N LYS A 288 -11.76 -27.22 -1.96
CA LYS A 288 -13.15 -26.87 -2.29
C LYS A 288 -13.28 -25.89 -3.45
N ALA A 289 -12.17 -25.28 -3.88
CA ALA A 289 -12.17 -24.33 -4.97
C ALA A 289 -12.45 -24.99 -6.33
N HIS A 290 -13.01 -24.21 -7.27
CA HIS A 290 -13.14 -24.68 -8.66
C HIS A 290 -11.76 -24.99 -9.26
N PRO A 291 -11.61 -26.09 -10.04
CA PRO A 291 -10.33 -26.48 -10.63
C PRO A 291 -9.60 -25.37 -11.41
N ASP A 292 -10.31 -24.52 -12.11
CA ASP A 292 -9.71 -23.43 -12.88
C ASP A 292 -8.98 -22.39 -12.01
N ILE A 293 -9.30 -22.32 -10.71
CA ILE A 293 -8.60 -21.46 -9.77
C ILE A 293 -7.16 -21.94 -9.56
N TYR A 294 -6.93 -23.25 -9.54
CA TYR A 294 -5.56 -23.79 -9.43
C TYR A 294 -4.67 -23.34 -10.59
N ASN A 295 -5.22 -23.29 -11.80
CA ASN A 295 -4.49 -22.84 -12.99
C ASN A 295 -4.07 -21.36 -12.92
N THR A 296 -4.71 -20.59 -12.04
CA THR A 296 -4.41 -19.16 -11.84
C THR A 296 -3.19 -18.96 -10.93
N PHE A 297 -2.90 -19.92 -10.06
CA PHE A 297 -1.78 -19.88 -9.11
C PHE A 297 -0.54 -20.64 -9.59
N LEU A 298 -0.62 -21.34 -10.72
CA LEU A 298 0.48 -22.02 -11.39
C LEU A 298 1.14 -21.12 -12.43
#